data_925586bfbea6da2de44138ef7d58921d
#
_entry.id   925586bfbea6da2de44138ef7d58921d
#
_cell.length_a   1.000
_cell.length_b   1.000
_cell.length_c   1.000
_cell.angle_alpha   90.00
_cell.angle_beta   90.00
_cell.angle_gamma   90.00
#
_symmetry.space_group_name_H-M   'P 1'
#
loop_
_entity.id
_entity.type
_entity.pdbx_description
1 polymer ?
#
loop_
_entity_poly.entity_id
_entity_poly.type
_entity_poly.pdbx_seq_one_letter_code
_entity_poly.pdbx_strand_id
1 'polypeptide(L)'
;FGGTASGYESMLTMLDKIHRVIRSAGLRDGKERTNLRPIDLLDIANIIGENVVSGGVRRTSEIGLIDADDKTCIQAKSHLYQQIGGRWEIDKTIAHRQMSNNSIYYRKKPERDKLHWHLQQMRYSGEPGWINEEAGLKRRPNFRGCNPCGEILLDSHGMCNLTTVNVMAFVKDGVLDEEALEQAQRLSARAGYRMTCR
;
A
#
# COMPACT_ATOMS: atom_id res chain seq x y z
N PHE A 1 -10.14 -17.40 -9.40
CA PHE A 1 -8.78 -17.39 -8.88
C PHE A 1 -8.31 -18.82 -8.70
N GLY A 2 -7.24 -19.24 -9.36
CA GLY A 2 -6.66 -20.57 -9.27
C GLY A 2 -5.16 -20.46 -9.02
N GLY A 3 -4.56 -21.52 -8.51
CA GLY A 3 -3.15 -21.63 -8.24
C GLY A 3 -2.91 -22.68 -7.15
N THR A 4 -1.68 -23.11 -7.02
CA THR A 4 -1.24 -24.01 -5.94
C THR A 4 -0.48 -23.22 -4.89
N ALA A 5 -0.53 -23.68 -3.65
CA ALA A 5 0.35 -23.13 -2.60
C ALA A 5 1.81 -23.28 -3.03
N SER A 6 2.62 -22.25 -2.76
CA SER A 6 4.02 -22.16 -3.22
C SER A 6 4.98 -23.15 -2.54
N GLY A 7 4.47 -23.96 -1.59
CA GLY A 7 5.33 -24.84 -0.82
C GLY A 7 6.16 -24.09 0.25
N TYR A 8 7.12 -24.80 0.84
CA TYR A 8 7.96 -24.24 1.89
C TYR A 8 9.17 -23.45 1.35
N GLU A 9 9.53 -23.63 0.09
CA GLU A 9 10.71 -23.00 -0.54
C GLU A 9 10.57 -21.47 -0.59
N SER A 10 9.37 -20.98 -0.88
CA SER A 10 9.10 -19.54 -0.89
C SER A 10 9.24 -18.94 0.52
N MET A 11 8.81 -19.68 1.55
CA MET A 11 8.97 -19.25 2.94
C MET A 11 10.45 -19.24 3.36
N LEU A 12 11.24 -20.23 2.98
CA LEU A 12 12.69 -20.22 3.22
C LEU A 12 13.37 -19.03 2.54
N THR A 13 13.00 -18.74 1.29
CA THR A 13 13.48 -17.57 0.55
C THR A 13 13.12 -16.27 1.27
N MET A 14 11.90 -16.13 1.75
CA MET A 14 11.44 -14.99 2.54
C MET A 14 12.29 -14.82 3.81
N LEU A 15 12.47 -15.90 4.59
CA LEU A 15 13.25 -15.87 5.82
C LEU A 15 14.72 -15.48 5.56
N ASP A 16 15.32 -15.99 4.49
CA ASP A 16 16.68 -15.62 4.09
C ASP A 16 16.79 -14.14 3.70
N LYS A 17 15.82 -13.61 2.93
CA LYS A 17 15.76 -12.19 2.60
C LYS A 17 15.64 -11.33 3.86
N ILE A 18 14.76 -11.68 4.80
CA ILE A 18 14.59 -10.95 6.07
C ILE A 18 15.89 -11.01 6.89
N HIS A 19 16.52 -12.20 6.98
CA HIS A 19 17.80 -12.33 7.67
C HIS A 19 18.89 -11.45 7.07
N ARG A 20 18.94 -11.32 5.74
CA ARG A 20 19.89 -10.39 5.07
C ARG A 20 19.63 -8.94 5.44
N VAL A 21 18.37 -8.50 5.52
CA VAL A 21 18.01 -7.13 5.95
C VAL A 21 18.51 -6.89 7.38
N ILE A 22 18.22 -7.79 8.32
CA ILE A 22 18.62 -7.66 9.72
C ILE A 22 20.16 -7.67 9.85
N ARG A 23 20.83 -8.59 9.18
CA ARG A 23 22.29 -8.69 9.18
C ARG A 23 22.96 -7.45 8.60
N SER A 24 22.44 -6.92 7.50
CA SER A 24 22.95 -5.69 6.90
C SER A 24 22.78 -4.49 7.82
N ALA A 25 21.70 -4.43 8.61
CA ALA A 25 21.52 -3.41 9.64
C ALA A 25 22.61 -3.52 10.72
N GLY A 26 22.90 -4.72 11.23
CA GLY A 26 23.95 -4.95 12.23
C GLY A 26 25.34 -4.58 11.71
N LEU A 27 25.69 -5.00 10.50
CA LEU A 27 26.97 -4.66 9.86
C LEU A 27 27.17 -3.17 9.67
N ARG A 28 26.11 -2.45 9.27
CA ARG A 28 26.14 -0.99 9.09
C ARG A 28 26.51 -0.26 10.39
N ASP A 29 25.96 -0.71 11.50
CA ASP A 29 26.14 -0.07 12.78
C ASP A 29 27.38 -0.58 13.55
N GLY A 30 28.06 -1.62 13.02
CA GLY A 30 29.20 -2.26 13.68
C GLY A 30 28.86 -2.88 15.04
N LYS A 31 27.59 -3.28 15.25
CA LYS A 31 27.07 -3.79 16.51
C LYS A 31 26.44 -5.17 16.33
N GLU A 32 26.58 -6.01 17.32
CA GLU A 32 25.93 -7.31 17.38
C GLU A 32 24.40 -7.17 17.54
N ARG A 33 23.94 -6.08 18.18
CA ARG A 33 22.54 -5.68 18.31
C ARG A 33 22.36 -4.27 17.81
N THR A 34 21.41 -4.08 16.88
CA THR A 34 21.10 -2.78 16.30
C THR A 34 19.59 -2.57 16.23
N ASN A 35 19.19 -1.31 16.21
CA ASN A 35 17.82 -0.94 15.90
C ASN A 35 17.61 -0.92 14.39
N LEU A 36 16.53 -1.57 13.91
CA LEU A 36 16.12 -1.47 12.54
C LEU A 36 15.60 -0.05 12.24
N ARG A 37 15.98 0.49 11.10
CA ARG A 37 15.45 1.78 10.62
C ARG A 37 14.05 1.55 10.04
N PRO A 38 13.23 2.61 9.91
CA PRO A 38 11.92 2.49 9.25
C PRO A 38 11.98 1.84 7.87
N ILE A 39 12.99 2.14 7.07
CA ILE A 39 13.18 1.52 5.75
C ILE A 39 13.45 0.02 5.84
N ASP A 40 14.20 -0.44 6.84
CA ASP A 40 14.48 -1.86 7.05
C ASP A 40 13.18 -2.60 7.43
N LEU A 41 12.29 -1.96 8.22
CA LEU A 41 10.96 -2.50 8.56
C LEU A 41 10.02 -2.52 7.36
N LEU A 42 10.04 -1.47 6.53
CA LEU A 42 9.28 -1.42 5.27
C LEU A 42 9.72 -2.56 4.34
N ASP A 43 11.02 -2.80 4.20
CA ASP A 43 11.55 -3.88 3.37
C ASP A 43 11.12 -5.26 3.90
N ILE A 44 11.15 -5.48 5.22
CA ILE A 44 10.68 -6.73 5.84
C ILE A 44 9.20 -6.95 5.55
N ALA A 45 8.34 -5.94 5.74
CA ALA A 45 6.91 -6.04 5.45
C ALA A 45 6.68 -6.41 3.98
N ASN A 46 7.33 -5.72 3.05
CA ASN A 46 7.22 -5.99 1.62
C ASN A 46 7.74 -7.40 1.23
N ILE A 47 8.79 -7.90 1.87
CA ILE A 47 9.30 -9.26 1.65
C ILE A 47 8.26 -10.30 2.11
N ILE A 48 7.57 -10.04 3.22
CA ILE A 48 6.46 -10.89 3.69
C ILE A 48 5.32 -10.85 2.67
N GLY A 49 4.94 -9.67 2.19
CA GLY A 49 3.92 -9.51 1.15
C GLY A 49 4.26 -10.27 -0.13
N GLU A 50 5.51 -10.23 -0.58
CA GLU A 50 5.99 -10.98 -1.75
C GLU A 50 5.77 -12.50 -1.55
N ASN A 51 6.03 -13.02 -0.35
CA ASN A 51 5.79 -14.43 -0.05
C ASN A 51 4.28 -14.79 -0.03
N VAL A 52 3.43 -13.90 0.48
CA VAL A 52 1.97 -14.12 0.51
C VAL A 52 1.39 -14.29 -0.89
N VAL A 53 1.90 -13.56 -1.89
CA VAL A 53 1.42 -13.65 -3.28
C VAL A 53 2.14 -14.72 -4.10
N SER A 54 3.20 -15.31 -3.59
CA SER A 54 3.91 -16.38 -4.28
C SER A 54 2.96 -17.54 -4.54
N GLY A 55 2.96 -18.20 -5.62
CA GLY A 55 2.02 -19.27 -5.96
C GLY A 55 0.65 -18.82 -6.50
N GLY A 56 0.33 -17.52 -6.50
CA GLY A 56 -0.83 -16.93 -7.17
C GLY A 56 -2.20 -17.23 -6.55
N VAL A 57 -2.28 -17.93 -5.41
CA VAL A 57 -3.55 -18.28 -4.74
C VAL A 57 -4.06 -17.12 -3.88
N ARG A 58 -3.16 -16.45 -3.19
CA ARG A 58 -3.46 -15.34 -2.28
C ARG A 58 -3.03 -14.03 -2.88
N ARG A 59 -3.69 -12.95 -2.43
CA ARG A 59 -3.26 -11.58 -2.68
C ARG A 59 -2.95 -10.93 -1.35
N THR A 60 -1.99 -10.02 -1.36
CA THR A 60 -1.71 -9.12 -0.23
C THR A 60 -1.93 -7.70 -0.67
N SER A 61 -2.17 -6.84 0.30
CA SER A 61 -2.35 -5.42 0.08
C SER A 61 -1.81 -4.70 1.31
N GLU A 62 -0.83 -3.85 1.10
CA GLU A 62 -0.10 -3.15 2.15
C GLU A 62 -0.05 -1.66 1.88
N ILE A 63 -0.01 -0.85 2.93
CA ILE A 63 0.29 0.57 2.83
C ILE A 63 1.35 0.95 3.86
N GLY A 64 2.43 1.58 3.41
CA GLY A 64 3.40 2.25 4.26
C GLY A 64 2.95 3.68 4.52
N LEU A 65 2.55 4.00 5.76
CA LEU A 65 2.30 5.37 6.19
C LEU A 65 3.61 5.95 6.73
N ILE A 66 4.20 6.86 5.96
CA ILE A 66 5.56 7.36 6.14
C ILE A 66 5.52 8.72 6.81
N ASP A 67 6.36 8.92 7.82
CA ASP A 67 6.54 10.23 8.44
C ASP A 67 7.05 11.26 7.42
N ALA A 68 6.51 12.48 7.48
CA ALA A 68 6.81 13.55 6.53
C ALA A 68 8.28 14.05 6.58
N ASP A 69 9.04 13.63 7.58
CA ASP A 69 10.46 13.95 7.75
C ASP A 69 11.39 12.75 7.43
N ASP A 70 10.84 11.55 7.21
CA ASP A 70 11.63 10.36 6.84
C ASP A 70 11.96 10.34 5.35
N LYS A 71 13.02 11.06 4.99
CA LYS A 71 13.49 11.16 3.61
C LYS A 71 13.82 9.79 3.00
N THR A 72 14.33 8.86 3.79
CA THR A 72 14.74 7.53 3.31
C THR A 72 13.54 6.70 2.87
N CYS A 73 12.49 6.66 3.68
CA CYS A 73 11.26 5.96 3.33
C CYS A 73 10.47 6.68 2.22
N ILE A 74 10.47 8.02 2.18
CA ILE A 74 9.86 8.79 1.10
C ILE A 74 10.49 8.45 -0.25
N GLN A 75 11.81 8.24 -0.28
CA GLN A 75 12.57 7.89 -1.49
C GLN A 75 12.68 6.37 -1.74
N ALA A 76 12.01 5.54 -0.95
CA ALA A 76 12.15 4.09 -1.02
C ALA A 76 11.96 3.49 -2.43
N LYS A 77 11.13 4.13 -3.26
CA LYS A 77 10.83 3.70 -4.64
C LYS A 77 11.38 4.60 -5.73
N SER A 78 12.20 5.61 -5.40
CA SER A 78 12.72 6.56 -6.40
C SER A 78 13.56 5.90 -7.50
N HIS A 79 14.16 4.76 -7.23
CA HIS A 79 14.97 4.00 -8.18
C HIS A 79 14.40 2.61 -8.50
N LEU A 80 13.12 2.39 -8.18
CA LEU A 80 12.47 1.10 -8.42
C LEU A 80 12.41 0.75 -9.91
N TYR A 81 12.20 1.76 -10.75
CA TYR A 81 12.18 1.61 -12.20
C TYR A 81 13.38 2.31 -12.82
N GLN A 82 14.11 1.59 -13.67
CA GLN A 82 15.30 2.07 -14.35
C GLN A 82 15.14 1.88 -15.86
N GLN A 83 15.66 2.80 -16.66
CA GLN A 83 15.66 2.67 -18.10
C GLN A 83 16.95 2.01 -18.57
N ILE A 84 16.86 0.78 -19.07
CA ILE A 84 17.99 -0.01 -19.57
C ILE A 84 17.73 -0.33 -21.06
N GLY A 85 18.62 0.10 -21.94
CA GLY A 85 18.49 -0.16 -23.38
C GLY A 85 17.17 0.36 -23.99
N GLY A 86 16.61 1.45 -23.45
CA GLY A 86 15.35 2.04 -23.90
C GLY A 86 14.08 1.36 -23.35
N ARG A 87 14.22 0.36 -22.49
CA ARG A 87 13.11 -0.32 -21.82
C ARG A 87 13.12 -0.01 -20.32
N TRP A 88 11.93 0.07 -19.73
CA TRP A 88 11.79 0.20 -18.29
C TRP A 88 11.93 -1.17 -17.63
N GLU A 89 12.88 -1.30 -16.73
CA GLU A 89 13.11 -2.50 -15.93
C GLU A 89 13.04 -2.17 -14.45
N ILE A 90 12.70 -3.20 -13.66
CA ILE A 90 12.62 -3.08 -12.20
C ILE A 90 13.98 -3.44 -11.61
N ASP A 91 14.45 -2.62 -10.69
CA ASP A 91 15.64 -2.94 -9.90
C ASP A 91 15.35 -4.15 -9.00
N LYS A 92 15.98 -5.28 -9.34
CA LYS A 92 15.78 -6.56 -8.63
C LYS A 92 16.19 -6.51 -7.16
N THR A 93 17.06 -5.57 -6.78
CA THR A 93 17.53 -5.45 -5.39
C THR A 93 16.46 -4.91 -4.44
N ILE A 94 15.53 -4.10 -4.98
CA ILE A 94 14.43 -3.49 -4.23
C ILE A 94 13.05 -3.84 -4.82
N ALA A 95 12.97 -4.86 -5.68
CA ALA A 95 11.72 -5.25 -6.36
C ALA A 95 10.59 -5.61 -5.38
N HIS A 96 10.90 -6.14 -4.20
CA HIS A 96 9.92 -6.41 -3.14
C HIS A 96 9.12 -5.18 -2.73
N ARG A 97 9.68 -3.95 -2.87
CA ARG A 97 8.98 -2.69 -2.54
C ARG A 97 7.76 -2.39 -3.40
N GLN A 98 7.49 -3.19 -4.44
CA GLN A 98 6.24 -3.14 -5.20
C GLN A 98 5.03 -3.66 -4.40
N MET A 99 5.26 -4.39 -3.31
CA MET A 99 4.19 -5.06 -2.56
C MET A 99 3.36 -4.11 -1.72
N SER A 100 3.88 -2.93 -1.36
CA SER A 100 3.11 -1.90 -0.64
C SER A 100 2.84 -0.67 -1.52
N ASN A 101 1.74 0.04 -1.25
CA ASN A 101 1.58 1.44 -1.57
C ASN A 101 2.23 2.27 -0.46
N ASN A 102 2.87 3.38 -0.81
CA ASN A 102 3.49 4.26 0.16
C ASN A 102 2.82 5.63 0.14
N SER A 103 2.50 6.16 1.32
CA SER A 103 1.91 7.50 1.45
C SER A 103 2.55 8.27 2.60
N ILE A 104 2.82 9.54 2.37
CA ILE A 104 3.29 10.46 3.41
C ILE A 104 2.11 10.80 4.30
N TYR A 105 2.28 10.61 5.61
CA TYR A 105 1.26 10.90 6.61
C TYR A 105 1.52 12.27 7.24
N TYR A 106 0.76 13.28 6.80
CA TYR A 106 0.85 14.64 7.33
C TYR A 106 -0.03 14.79 8.56
N ARG A 107 0.60 14.97 9.72
CA ARG A 107 -0.08 15.28 10.99
C ARG A 107 -0.55 16.72 11.07
N LYS A 108 0.11 17.60 10.29
CA LYS A 108 -0.23 19.01 10.13
C LYS A 108 0.13 19.45 8.72
N LYS A 109 -0.43 20.58 8.30
CA LYS A 109 -0.13 21.17 6.97
C LYS A 109 1.38 21.36 6.81
N PRO A 110 2.00 20.80 5.74
CA PRO A 110 3.42 20.97 5.50
C PRO A 110 3.76 22.38 4.99
N GLU A 111 5.00 22.79 5.20
CA GLU A 111 5.59 23.95 4.56
C GLU A 111 5.61 23.77 3.03
N ARG A 112 5.55 24.90 2.29
CA ARG A 112 5.48 24.87 0.82
C ARG A 112 6.68 24.18 0.18
N ASP A 113 7.89 24.45 0.68
CA ASP A 113 9.13 23.86 0.15
C ASP A 113 9.20 22.36 0.40
N LYS A 114 8.77 21.92 1.60
CA LYS A 114 8.65 20.49 1.93
C LYS A 114 7.66 19.81 0.99
N LEU A 115 6.49 20.41 0.78
CA LEU A 115 5.48 19.88 -0.13
C LEU A 115 6.02 19.79 -1.57
N HIS A 116 6.73 20.83 -2.02
CA HIS A 116 7.34 20.82 -3.35
C HIS A 116 8.38 19.71 -3.51
N TRP A 117 9.22 19.49 -2.50
CA TRP A 117 10.18 18.39 -2.50
C TRP A 117 9.48 17.02 -2.56
N HIS A 118 8.40 16.83 -1.79
CA HIS A 118 7.62 15.59 -1.82
C HIS A 118 7.00 15.35 -3.21
N LEU A 119 6.46 16.41 -3.85
CA LEU A 119 5.95 16.33 -5.23
C LEU A 119 7.03 15.87 -6.23
N GLN A 120 8.25 16.33 -6.04
CA GLN A 120 9.37 15.90 -6.90
C GLN A 120 9.65 14.40 -6.76
N GLN A 121 9.49 13.82 -5.55
CA GLN A 121 9.73 12.39 -5.35
C GLN A 121 8.69 11.53 -6.08
N MET A 122 7.44 11.97 -6.19
CA MET A 122 6.37 11.26 -6.89
C MET A 122 6.66 11.05 -8.40
N ARG A 123 7.50 11.87 -9.00
CA ARG A 123 7.81 11.81 -10.45
C ARG A 123 8.45 10.49 -10.87
N TYR A 124 9.10 9.77 -9.96
CA TYR A 124 9.89 8.57 -10.29
C TYR A 124 9.04 7.30 -10.39
N SER A 125 8.05 7.18 -9.51
CA SER A 125 7.24 5.95 -9.43
C SER A 125 5.73 6.20 -9.28
N GLY A 126 5.29 7.45 -9.26
CA GLY A 126 3.91 7.81 -8.90
C GLY A 126 3.65 7.80 -7.39
N GLU A 127 4.65 7.44 -6.61
CA GLU A 127 4.60 7.39 -5.14
C GLU A 127 5.75 8.22 -4.52
N PRO A 128 5.61 8.64 -3.25
CA PRO A 128 4.51 8.37 -2.31
C PRO A 128 3.25 9.19 -2.54
N GLY A 129 2.07 8.62 -2.18
CA GLY A 129 0.83 9.37 -2.06
C GLY A 129 0.81 10.25 -0.79
N TRP A 130 -0.35 10.84 -0.47
CA TRP A 130 -0.51 11.74 0.68
C TRP A 130 -1.77 11.45 1.48
N ILE A 131 -1.62 11.42 2.80
CA ILE A 131 -2.72 11.32 3.77
C ILE A 131 -2.67 12.54 4.70
N ASN A 132 -3.79 13.23 4.85
CA ASN A 132 -3.93 14.36 5.76
C ASN A 132 -4.69 13.93 7.02
N GLU A 133 -3.98 13.79 8.14
CA GLU A 133 -4.56 13.37 9.42
C GLU A 133 -5.62 14.34 9.93
N GLU A 134 -5.37 15.64 9.86
CA GLU A 134 -6.32 16.65 10.35
C GLU A 134 -7.66 16.59 9.61
N ALA A 135 -7.60 16.47 8.28
CA ALA A 135 -8.81 16.31 7.46
C ALA A 135 -9.49 14.96 7.72
N GLY A 136 -8.70 13.90 7.93
CA GLY A 136 -9.19 12.59 8.29
C GLY A 136 -9.94 12.59 9.61
N LEU A 137 -9.37 13.17 10.65
CA LEU A 137 -9.98 13.27 11.98
C LEU A 137 -11.27 14.12 12.02
N LYS A 138 -11.36 15.16 11.18
CA LYS A 138 -12.60 15.95 11.03
C LYS A 138 -13.75 15.14 10.46
N ARG A 139 -13.45 14.15 9.60
CA ARG A 139 -14.45 13.27 8.97
C ARG A 139 -14.73 12.01 9.78
N ARG A 140 -13.71 11.49 10.44
CA ARG A 140 -13.77 10.27 11.26
C ARG A 140 -12.93 10.44 12.52
N PRO A 141 -13.53 10.75 13.68
CA PRO A 141 -12.79 11.07 14.92
C PRO A 141 -11.86 9.94 15.39
N ASN A 142 -12.17 8.69 15.03
CA ASN A 142 -11.36 7.52 15.38
C ASN A 142 -10.32 7.15 14.28
N PHE A 143 -10.12 8.01 13.30
CA PHE A 143 -9.17 7.77 12.22
C PHE A 143 -7.77 7.43 12.75
N ARG A 144 -7.19 6.34 12.25
CA ARG A 144 -5.83 5.88 12.57
C ARG A 144 -4.99 5.59 11.34
N GLY A 145 -5.61 5.39 10.19
CA GLY A 145 -4.98 5.07 8.93
C GLY A 145 -6.02 4.87 7.83
N CYS A 146 -5.62 4.23 6.75
CA CYS A 146 -6.48 3.97 5.61
C CYS A 146 -6.21 2.57 5.06
N ASN A 147 -7.08 2.11 4.18
CA ASN A 147 -6.80 0.94 3.36
C ASN A 147 -5.64 1.21 2.38
N PRO A 148 -5.03 0.20 1.78
CA PRO A 148 -3.84 0.36 0.93
C PRO A 148 -4.01 1.28 -0.28
N CYS A 149 -5.24 1.41 -0.82
CA CYS A 149 -5.54 2.36 -1.91
C CYS A 149 -5.74 3.80 -1.42
N GLY A 150 -5.92 4.03 -0.11
CA GLY A 150 -6.00 5.35 0.50
C GLY A 150 -7.39 6.01 0.49
N GLU A 151 -8.42 5.37 -0.08
CA GLU A 151 -9.76 5.97 -0.23
C GLU A 151 -10.66 5.82 1.00
N ILE A 152 -10.34 4.90 1.93
CA ILE A 152 -11.17 4.63 3.11
C ILE A 152 -10.42 5.00 4.38
N LEU A 153 -10.98 5.93 5.14
CA LEU A 153 -10.48 6.28 6.48
C LEU A 153 -10.86 5.17 7.48
N LEU A 154 -9.86 4.56 8.08
CA LEU A 154 -10.05 3.44 9.02
C LEU A 154 -9.62 3.81 10.43
N ASP A 155 -10.31 3.23 11.41
CA ASP A 155 -9.85 3.11 12.79
C ASP A 155 -9.00 1.85 12.97
N SER A 156 -8.52 1.63 14.18
CA SER A 156 -7.83 0.38 14.53
C SER A 156 -8.77 -0.82 14.34
N HIS A 157 -8.29 -1.87 13.68
CA HIS A 157 -9.07 -3.07 13.33
C HIS A 157 -10.26 -2.81 12.41
N GLY A 158 -10.29 -1.65 11.72
CA GLY A 158 -11.30 -1.36 10.71
C GLY A 158 -11.19 -2.31 9.51
N MET A 159 -12.32 -2.55 8.84
CA MET A 159 -12.41 -3.41 7.66
C MET A 159 -12.78 -2.62 6.42
N CYS A 160 -12.31 -3.11 5.27
CA CYS A 160 -12.69 -2.61 3.96
C CYS A 160 -13.30 -3.76 3.15
N ASN A 161 -14.58 -3.66 2.81
CA ASN A 161 -15.28 -4.61 1.95
C ASN A 161 -15.60 -3.97 0.61
N LEU A 162 -15.12 -4.57 -0.47
CA LEU A 162 -15.42 -4.12 -1.82
C LEU A 162 -16.73 -4.75 -2.30
N THR A 163 -17.65 -3.91 -2.77
CA THR A 163 -18.80 -4.30 -3.57
C THR A 163 -18.83 -3.47 -4.84
N THR A 164 -19.15 -4.09 -5.97
CA THR A 164 -19.10 -3.43 -7.28
C THR A 164 -20.47 -3.52 -7.94
N VAL A 165 -20.96 -2.41 -8.47
CA VAL A 165 -22.18 -2.34 -9.30
C VAL A 165 -21.78 -2.02 -10.73
N ASN A 166 -22.22 -2.83 -11.69
CA ASN A 166 -22.00 -2.58 -13.11
C ASN A 166 -23.01 -1.55 -13.61
N VAL A 167 -22.56 -0.30 -13.75
CA VAL A 167 -23.41 0.82 -14.21
C VAL A 167 -24.02 0.58 -15.58
N MET A 168 -23.29 -0.08 -16.48
CA MET A 168 -23.79 -0.35 -17.84
C MET A 168 -25.01 -1.29 -17.87
N ALA A 169 -25.22 -2.10 -16.82
CA ALA A 169 -26.42 -2.92 -16.71
C ALA A 169 -27.73 -2.10 -16.55
N PHE A 170 -27.61 -0.83 -16.20
CA PHE A 170 -28.73 0.10 -15.99
C PHE A 170 -28.89 1.10 -17.14
N VAL A 171 -28.13 0.95 -18.22
CA VAL A 171 -28.28 1.79 -19.41
C VAL A 171 -29.14 1.05 -20.45
N LYS A 172 -30.30 1.64 -20.84
CA LYS A 172 -31.19 1.16 -21.86
C LYS A 172 -31.35 2.24 -22.93
N ASP A 173 -31.14 1.89 -24.20
CA ASP A 173 -31.26 2.82 -25.33
C ASP A 173 -30.45 4.13 -25.13
N GLY A 174 -29.29 4.05 -24.51
CA GLY A 174 -28.42 5.19 -24.23
C GLY A 174 -28.86 6.05 -23.04
N VAL A 175 -29.92 5.68 -22.31
CA VAL A 175 -30.44 6.39 -21.13
C VAL A 175 -30.16 5.57 -19.87
N LEU A 176 -29.62 6.25 -18.84
CA LEU A 176 -29.36 5.65 -17.53
C LEU A 176 -30.66 5.57 -16.72
N ASP A 177 -31.00 4.37 -16.24
CA ASP A 177 -32.06 4.14 -15.25
C ASP A 177 -31.50 4.43 -13.84
N GLU A 178 -31.59 5.71 -13.43
CA GLU A 178 -31.02 6.18 -12.17
C GLU A 178 -31.71 5.54 -10.95
N GLU A 179 -33.01 5.29 -11.01
CA GLU A 179 -33.78 4.68 -9.90
C GLU A 179 -33.33 3.24 -9.65
N ALA A 180 -33.21 2.45 -10.70
CA ALA A 180 -32.76 1.06 -10.58
C ALA A 180 -31.28 0.99 -10.14
N LEU A 181 -30.44 1.90 -10.61
CA LEU A 181 -29.05 2.01 -10.16
C LEU A 181 -28.96 2.36 -8.67
N GLU A 182 -29.76 3.32 -8.21
CA GLU A 182 -29.80 3.70 -6.79
C GLU A 182 -30.24 2.52 -5.89
N GLN A 183 -31.28 1.78 -6.30
CA GLN A 183 -31.72 0.60 -5.58
C GLN A 183 -30.63 -0.47 -5.50
N ALA A 184 -29.94 -0.75 -6.61
CA ALA A 184 -28.83 -1.70 -6.66
C ALA A 184 -27.67 -1.26 -5.76
N GLN A 185 -27.32 0.03 -5.76
CA GLN A 185 -26.27 0.58 -4.90
C GLN A 185 -26.63 0.49 -3.43
N ARG A 186 -27.87 0.77 -3.04
CA ARG A 186 -28.36 0.59 -1.67
C ARG A 186 -28.28 -0.86 -1.21
N LEU A 187 -28.62 -1.80 -2.08
CA LEU A 187 -28.51 -3.24 -1.80
C LEU A 187 -27.06 -3.67 -1.65
N SER A 188 -26.18 -3.21 -2.54
CA SER A 188 -24.73 -3.45 -2.50
C SER A 188 -24.12 -2.95 -1.18
N ALA A 189 -24.46 -1.73 -0.74
CA ALA A 189 -23.99 -1.17 0.52
C ALA A 189 -24.46 -1.99 1.73
N ARG A 190 -25.72 -2.47 1.73
CA ARG A 190 -26.23 -3.37 2.77
C ARG A 190 -25.50 -4.70 2.82
N ALA A 191 -25.16 -5.27 1.67
CA ALA A 191 -24.40 -6.51 1.58
C ALA A 191 -22.99 -6.33 2.18
N GLY A 192 -22.27 -5.26 1.79
CA GLY A 192 -20.97 -4.90 2.35
C GLY A 192 -21.01 -4.71 3.87
N TYR A 193 -22.01 -3.97 4.38
CA TYR A 193 -22.18 -3.79 5.81
C TYR A 193 -22.40 -5.12 6.57
N ARG A 194 -23.27 -5.99 6.05
CA ARG A 194 -23.53 -7.31 6.67
C ARG A 194 -22.32 -8.22 6.67
N MET A 195 -21.45 -8.15 5.64
CA MET A 195 -20.19 -8.89 5.62
C MET A 195 -19.23 -8.42 6.72
N THR A 196 -19.26 -7.13 7.08
CA THR A 196 -18.45 -6.57 8.17
C THR A 196 -18.93 -7.01 9.55
N CYS A 197 -20.23 -7.26 9.72
CA CYS A 197 -20.85 -7.60 11.01
C CYS A 197 -20.77 -9.10 11.38
N ARG A 198 -20.15 -9.94 10.56
CA ARG A 198 -19.97 -11.37 10.80
C ARG A 198 -18.56 -11.69 11.22
#